data_4893779b8dadbefabf1e0c8c518fa280
#
_entry.id   4893779b8dadbefabf1e0c8c518fa280
#
_cell.length_a   1.000
_cell.length_b   1.000
_cell.length_c   1.000
_cell.angle_alpha   90.00
_cell.angle_beta   90.00
_cell.angle_gamma   90.00
#
_symmetry.space_group_name_H-M   'P 1'
#
loop_
_entity.id
_entity.type
_entity.pdbx_description
1 polymer ?
#
loop_
_entity_poly.entity_id
_entity_poly.type
_entity_poly.pdbx_seq_one_letter_code
_entity_poly.pdbx_strand_id
1 'polypeptide(L)'
;MVCYPFDKMFHFHGTDKDLDTLPLEGFQWGEAKLFEQPIGVSMYLFHYEGSWLLSSSQNNVFLRNLKERIVAHTSITDAEFQSQLDALFWTWWHRLRYSLPEDKTLCYMFRFYVEPFPAFPFVATSSNQKEEELEKDEQHHKAYILLTGVRDQQSFLELWPSAIAERYGWQCVQERPDIYKAALDGSDPSSGVTTPSIGFVKKTLRALLEVSRDVSLLDSSGFVLCDPAFKRIVLHSPQYQDLYRLRRFTNRYRSWYCGECSKIYTA
;
A
#
# COMPACT_ATOMS: atom_id res chain seq x y z
N MET A 1 -16.04 17.49 -0.66
CA MET A 1 -14.93 16.49 -0.64
C MET A 1 -13.65 17.27 -0.83
N VAL A 2 -12.67 17.09 0.04
CA VAL A 2 -11.42 17.86 0.01
C VAL A 2 -10.33 17.16 -0.80
N CYS A 3 -10.33 15.84 -0.81
CA CYS A 3 -9.39 15.02 -1.57
C CYS A 3 -10.07 13.75 -2.05
N TYR A 4 -9.82 13.36 -3.30
CA TYR A 4 -10.30 12.11 -3.90
C TYR A 4 -9.11 11.31 -4.45
N PRO A 5 -8.63 10.32 -3.71
CA PRO A 5 -7.49 9.51 -4.13
C PRO A 5 -7.85 8.49 -5.21
N PHE A 6 -7.47 7.24 -5.03
CA PHE A 6 -7.77 6.16 -5.97
C PHE A 6 -9.27 5.81 -6.03
N ASP A 7 -9.72 5.38 -7.21
CA ASP A 7 -10.98 4.68 -7.36
C ASP A 7 -10.94 3.30 -6.68
N LYS A 8 -12.07 2.59 -6.73
CA LYS A 8 -12.18 1.25 -6.16
C LYS A 8 -11.10 0.32 -6.74
N MET A 9 -10.35 -0.32 -5.86
CA MET A 9 -9.44 -1.40 -6.21
C MET A 9 -10.16 -2.75 -6.06
N PHE A 10 -9.97 -3.63 -7.03
CA PHE A 10 -10.55 -4.97 -7.03
C PHE A 10 -9.46 -5.96 -6.62
N HIS A 11 -9.78 -6.92 -5.77
CA HIS A 11 -8.81 -7.88 -5.25
C HIS A 11 -9.01 -9.26 -5.87
N PHE A 12 -7.93 -9.87 -6.31
CA PHE A 12 -7.89 -11.25 -6.77
C PHE A 12 -7.03 -12.09 -5.82
N HIS A 13 -7.65 -13.08 -5.19
CA HIS A 13 -7.01 -13.99 -4.20
C HIS A 13 -6.74 -15.39 -4.76
N GLY A 14 -6.99 -15.59 -6.05
CA GLY A 14 -6.75 -16.87 -6.74
C GLY A 14 -7.97 -17.78 -6.84
N THR A 15 -9.13 -17.36 -6.37
CA THR A 15 -10.37 -18.14 -6.44
C THR A 15 -11.21 -17.76 -7.66
N ASP A 16 -12.02 -18.71 -8.14
CA ASP A 16 -12.92 -18.44 -9.28
C ASP A 16 -14.01 -17.44 -8.91
N LYS A 17 -14.40 -17.36 -7.64
CA LYS A 17 -15.37 -16.38 -7.14
C LYS A 17 -14.86 -14.93 -7.22
N ASP A 18 -13.55 -14.74 -7.17
CA ASP A 18 -12.99 -13.39 -7.29
C ASP A 18 -13.24 -12.83 -8.69
N LEU A 19 -13.27 -13.69 -9.72
CA LEU A 19 -13.48 -13.27 -11.11
C LEU A 19 -14.84 -12.58 -11.32
N ASP A 20 -15.87 -12.97 -10.57
CA ASP A 20 -17.20 -12.37 -10.66
C ASP A 20 -17.23 -10.92 -10.15
N THR A 21 -16.22 -10.53 -9.38
CA THR A 21 -16.12 -9.19 -8.77
C THR A 21 -15.16 -8.26 -9.50
N LEU A 22 -14.35 -8.79 -10.42
CA LEU A 22 -13.35 -8.01 -11.14
C LEU A 22 -13.98 -7.15 -12.23
N PRO A 23 -13.38 -5.99 -12.55
CA PRO A 23 -13.86 -5.09 -13.61
C PRO A 23 -13.41 -5.59 -14.99
N LEU A 24 -13.77 -6.82 -15.35
CA LEU A 24 -13.27 -7.47 -16.57
C LEU A 24 -13.82 -6.82 -17.83
N GLU A 25 -15.04 -6.30 -17.77
CA GLU A 25 -15.65 -5.60 -18.89
C GLU A 25 -14.93 -4.28 -19.19
N GLY A 26 -14.44 -4.16 -20.41
CA GLY A 26 -13.69 -2.98 -20.87
C GLY A 26 -12.34 -2.79 -20.20
N PHE A 27 -11.78 -3.82 -19.55
CA PHE A 27 -10.40 -3.79 -19.06
C PHE A 27 -9.42 -4.00 -20.21
N GLN A 28 -8.50 -3.06 -20.39
CA GLN A 28 -7.58 -3.02 -21.54
C GLN A 28 -6.30 -3.83 -21.25
N TRP A 29 -6.39 -5.15 -21.36
CA TRP A 29 -5.30 -6.09 -21.00
C TRP A 29 -4.00 -5.86 -21.77
N GLY A 30 -4.07 -5.51 -23.05
CA GLY A 30 -2.89 -5.30 -23.90
C GLY A 30 -2.07 -4.07 -23.53
N GLU A 31 -2.70 -3.07 -22.91
CA GLU A 31 -2.10 -1.80 -22.55
C GLU A 31 -1.93 -1.65 -21.02
N ALA A 32 -2.36 -2.65 -20.26
CA ALA A 32 -2.26 -2.61 -18.82
C ALA A 32 -0.81 -2.69 -18.37
N LYS A 33 -0.53 -2.04 -17.24
CA LYS A 33 0.78 -2.00 -16.60
C LYS A 33 0.73 -2.75 -15.28
N LEU A 34 1.77 -3.51 -15.00
CA LEU A 34 1.96 -4.21 -13.75
C LEU A 34 2.93 -3.43 -12.86
N PHE A 35 2.50 -3.10 -11.65
CA PHE A 35 3.32 -2.41 -10.66
C PHE A 35 3.53 -3.31 -9.44
N GLU A 36 4.69 -3.20 -8.82
CA GLU A 36 4.88 -3.74 -7.48
C GLU A 36 4.00 -2.98 -6.50
N GLN A 37 3.44 -3.71 -5.53
CA GLN A 37 2.67 -3.12 -4.46
C GLN A 37 3.50 -3.05 -3.18
N PRO A 38 4.23 -1.96 -2.92
CA PRO A 38 5.06 -1.84 -1.73
C PRO A 38 4.21 -1.91 -0.47
N ILE A 39 4.78 -2.47 0.59
CA ILE A 39 4.20 -2.42 1.93
C ILE A 39 4.25 -0.98 2.46
N GLY A 40 3.51 -0.70 3.52
CA GLY A 40 3.51 0.62 4.16
C GLY A 40 2.14 1.28 4.20
N VAL A 41 2.15 2.54 4.57
CA VAL A 41 0.96 3.36 4.77
C VAL A 41 0.66 4.15 3.49
N SER A 42 -0.61 4.20 3.10
CA SER A 42 -1.04 5.12 2.03
C SER A 42 -1.15 6.52 2.60
N MET A 43 -0.38 7.44 2.03
CA MET A 43 -0.37 8.85 2.38
C MET A 43 -0.81 9.65 1.16
N TYR A 44 -1.62 10.69 1.39
CA TYR A 44 -2.18 11.54 0.35
C TYR A 44 -1.75 12.98 0.62
N LEU A 45 -0.98 13.54 -0.31
CA LEU A 45 -0.54 14.94 -0.27
C LEU A 45 -1.38 15.75 -1.25
N PHE A 46 -2.07 16.77 -0.77
CA PHE A 46 -2.93 17.64 -1.57
C PHE A 46 -2.92 19.08 -1.03
N HIS A 47 -3.23 20.02 -1.89
CA HIS A 47 -3.29 21.44 -1.51
C HIS A 47 -4.74 21.86 -1.21
N TYR A 48 -4.94 22.51 -0.06
CA TYR A 48 -6.23 23.03 0.34
C TYR A 48 -6.08 24.31 1.18
N GLU A 49 -6.91 25.31 0.92
CA GLU A 49 -6.92 26.59 1.64
C GLU A 49 -5.53 27.24 1.82
N GLY A 50 -4.73 27.23 0.75
CA GLY A 50 -3.41 27.87 0.75
C GLY A 50 -2.27 27.02 1.31
N SER A 51 -2.54 25.81 1.82
CA SER A 51 -1.55 24.94 2.48
C SER A 51 -1.51 23.55 1.88
N TRP A 52 -0.34 22.92 1.92
CA TRP A 52 -0.19 21.50 1.66
C TRP A 52 -0.61 20.69 2.88
N LEU A 53 -1.55 19.79 2.68
CA LEU A 53 -2.07 18.91 3.71
C LEU A 53 -1.68 17.46 3.40
N LEU A 54 -1.44 16.71 4.46
CA LEU A 54 -1.18 15.28 4.42
C LEU A 54 -2.33 14.53 5.09
N SER A 55 -2.76 13.44 4.48
CA SER A 55 -3.76 12.55 5.05
C SER A 55 -3.34 11.11 4.86
N SER A 56 -3.80 10.23 5.72
CA SER A 56 -3.57 8.80 5.60
C SER A 56 -4.88 8.03 5.43
N SER A 57 -4.82 6.85 4.83
CA SER A 57 -5.96 5.94 4.80
C SER A 57 -6.19 5.34 6.18
N GLN A 58 -7.21 5.78 6.90
CA GLN A 58 -7.60 5.23 8.20
C GLN A 58 -8.00 3.75 8.14
N ASN A 59 -8.45 3.27 6.99
CA ASN A 59 -8.82 1.86 6.78
C ASN A 59 -7.61 0.95 6.53
N ASN A 60 -6.40 1.49 6.53
CA ASN A 60 -5.22 0.67 6.40
C ASN A 60 -5.04 -0.18 7.67
N VAL A 61 -5.17 -1.50 7.52
CA VAL A 61 -4.97 -2.48 8.60
C VAL A 61 -3.63 -2.29 9.31
N PHE A 62 -2.64 -1.79 8.58
CA PHE A 62 -1.32 -1.47 9.09
C PHE A 62 -1.37 -0.31 10.12
N LEU A 63 -2.03 0.81 9.79
CA LEU A 63 -2.22 1.93 10.72
C LEU A 63 -3.02 1.54 11.95
N ARG A 64 -4.10 0.80 11.75
CA ARG A 64 -4.92 0.32 12.85
C ARG A 64 -4.12 -0.52 13.83
N ASN A 65 -3.23 -1.38 13.35
CA ASN A 65 -2.42 -2.22 14.22
C ASN A 65 -1.24 -1.48 14.86
N LEU A 66 -0.66 -0.51 14.16
CA LEU A 66 0.34 0.38 14.77
C LEU A 66 -0.31 1.16 15.90
N LYS A 67 -1.50 1.71 15.69
CA LYS A 67 -2.29 2.36 16.71
C LYS A 67 -2.58 1.43 17.88
N GLU A 68 -3.10 0.21 17.64
CA GLU A 68 -3.39 -0.76 18.70
C GLU A 68 -2.15 -1.13 19.52
N ARG A 69 -0.96 -1.10 18.94
CA ARG A 69 0.31 -1.34 19.66
C ARG A 69 0.76 -0.13 20.48
N ILE A 70 0.67 1.06 19.91
CA ILE A 70 1.02 2.30 20.61
C ILE A 70 0.01 2.55 21.74
N VAL A 71 -1.28 2.40 21.47
CA VAL A 71 -2.36 2.59 22.44
C VAL A 71 -2.35 1.53 23.56
N ALA A 72 -1.90 0.30 23.29
CA ALA A 72 -1.75 -0.73 24.34
C ALA A 72 -0.72 -0.35 25.42
N HIS A 73 0.18 0.57 25.11
CA HIS A 73 1.23 1.03 26.02
C HIS A 73 1.15 2.54 26.37
N THR A 74 0.32 3.29 25.62
CA THR A 74 0.16 4.74 25.79
C THR A 74 -1.29 5.12 25.51
N SER A 75 -1.82 6.09 26.22
CA SER A 75 -3.19 6.61 25.99
C SER A 75 -3.27 7.58 24.80
N ILE A 76 -2.54 7.30 23.71
CA ILE A 76 -2.48 8.17 22.51
C ILE A 76 -3.81 8.14 21.75
N THR A 77 -4.35 9.30 21.48
CA THR A 77 -5.57 9.48 20.67
C THR A 77 -5.30 9.27 19.18
N ASP A 78 -6.36 9.09 18.36
CA ASP A 78 -6.24 8.99 16.90
C ASP A 78 -5.58 10.23 16.28
N ALA A 79 -5.87 11.40 16.81
CA ALA A 79 -5.32 12.67 16.34
C ALA A 79 -3.81 12.78 16.63
N GLU A 80 -3.38 12.37 17.81
CA GLU A 80 -1.96 12.34 18.17
C GLU A 80 -1.19 11.34 17.34
N PHE A 81 -1.77 10.15 17.10
CA PHE A 81 -1.15 9.16 16.24
C PHE A 81 -0.99 9.67 14.81
N GLN A 82 -2.03 10.31 14.23
CA GLN A 82 -1.95 10.91 12.90
C GLN A 82 -0.87 12.01 12.86
N SER A 83 -0.82 12.86 13.89
CA SER A 83 0.18 13.92 13.99
C SER A 83 1.61 13.37 14.04
N GLN A 84 1.87 12.28 14.76
CA GLN A 84 3.18 11.63 14.78
C GLN A 84 3.54 11.02 13.43
N LEU A 85 2.58 10.39 12.75
CA LEU A 85 2.77 9.83 11.42
C LEU A 85 3.10 10.92 10.39
N ASP A 86 2.40 12.05 10.45
CA ASP A 86 2.64 13.20 9.59
C ASP A 86 4.03 13.80 9.84
N ALA A 87 4.40 13.98 11.10
CA ALA A 87 5.73 14.46 11.48
C ALA A 87 6.84 13.54 10.97
N LEU A 88 6.64 12.22 11.09
CA LEU A 88 7.59 11.23 10.60
C LEU A 88 7.70 11.26 9.07
N PHE A 89 6.57 11.37 8.36
CA PHE A 89 6.56 11.51 6.90
C PHE A 89 7.35 12.76 6.46
N TRP A 90 7.10 13.93 7.06
CA TRP A 90 7.80 15.16 6.72
C TRP A 90 9.30 15.11 7.06
N THR A 91 9.67 14.45 8.16
CA THR A 91 11.07 14.21 8.51
C THR A 91 11.78 13.45 7.38
N TRP A 92 11.20 12.36 6.91
CA TRP A 92 11.78 11.58 5.81
C TRP A 92 11.68 12.28 4.46
N TRP A 93 10.63 13.06 4.21
CA TRP A 93 10.51 13.91 3.04
C TRP A 93 11.72 14.86 2.90
N HIS A 94 12.06 15.53 3.99
CA HIS A 94 13.23 16.41 4.02
C HIS A 94 14.56 15.66 3.94
N ARG A 95 14.70 14.52 4.60
CA ARG A 95 15.90 13.66 4.50
C ARG A 95 16.13 13.16 3.07
N LEU A 96 15.08 12.80 2.35
CA LEU A 96 15.13 12.41 0.93
C LEU A 96 15.33 13.62 0.00
N ARG A 97 15.35 14.84 0.55
CA ARG A 97 15.47 16.10 -0.18
C ARG A 97 14.36 16.30 -1.23
N TYR A 98 13.17 15.81 -0.94
CA TYR A 98 12.03 16.02 -1.81
C TYR A 98 11.52 17.46 -1.70
N SER A 99 11.28 18.11 -2.87
CA SER A 99 10.61 19.41 -2.95
C SER A 99 9.10 19.24 -2.91
N LEU A 100 8.39 20.23 -2.39
CA LEU A 100 6.95 20.30 -2.54
C LEU A 100 6.57 20.45 -4.01
N PRO A 101 5.47 19.84 -4.46
CA PRO A 101 5.04 19.98 -5.82
C PRO A 101 4.53 21.40 -6.13
N GLU A 102 4.70 21.83 -7.37
CA GLU A 102 4.23 23.14 -7.84
C GLU A 102 2.74 23.12 -8.16
N ASP A 103 2.25 22.01 -8.70
CA ASP A 103 0.87 21.88 -9.12
C ASP A 103 -0.04 21.58 -7.93
N LYS A 104 -0.85 22.59 -7.62
CA LYS A 104 -1.78 22.59 -6.48
C LYS A 104 -3.14 21.97 -6.80
N THR A 105 -3.39 21.61 -8.06
CA THR A 105 -4.64 20.95 -8.48
C THR A 105 -4.59 19.43 -8.32
N LEU A 106 -3.39 18.88 -8.09
CA LEU A 106 -3.18 17.45 -8.03
C LEU A 106 -3.18 16.93 -6.58
N CYS A 107 -3.70 15.72 -6.44
CA CYS A 107 -3.50 14.86 -5.26
C CYS A 107 -2.42 13.83 -5.57
N TYR A 108 -1.39 13.80 -4.77
CA TYR A 108 -0.26 12.87 -4.90
C TYR A 108 -0.41 11.75 -3.88
N MET A 109 -0.38 10.52 -4.34
CA MET A 109 -0.61 9.34 -3.54
C MET A 109 0.68 8.59 -3.35
N PHE A 110 1.10 8.43 -2.09
CA PHE A 110 2.37 7.79 -1.73
C PHE A 110 2.16 6.51 -0.93
N ARG A 111 3.14 5.61 -1.00
CA ARG A 111 3.41 4.60 0.02
C ARG A 111 4.57 5.06 0.88
N PHE A 112 4.32 5.12 2.17
CA PHE A 112 5.30 5.50 3.18
C PHE A 112 5.64 4.30 4.06
N TYR A 113 6.92 4.01 4.18
CA TYR A 113 7.46 2.92 4.99
C TYR A 113 8.74 3.37 5.68
N VAL A 114 8.93 2.96 6.93
CA VAL A 114 10.15 3.18 7.72
C VAL A 114 10.47 1.90 8.48
N GLU A 115 11.70 1.41 8.40
CA GLU A 115 12.21 0.37 9.28
C GLU A 115 12.71 0.99 10.61
N PRO A 116 12.55 0.34 11.75
CA PRO A 116 11.86 -0.93 11.93
C PRO A 116 10.36 -0.73 12.17
N PHE A 117 9.61 -0.47 11.13
CA PHE A 117 8.18 -0.65 11.25
C PHE A 117 7.99 -2.16 11.44
N PRO A 118 7.50 -2.63 12.59
CA PRO A 118 7.28 -4.05 12.76
C PRO A 118 6.17 -4.47 11.80
N ALA A 119 6.56 -4.85 10.59
CA ALA A 119 5.69 -5.54 9.67
C ALA A 119 5.13 -6.81 10.33
N PHE A 120 5.82 -7.31 11.36
CA PHE A 120 5.51 -8.54 12.06
C PHE A 120 5.37 -8.32 13.57
N PRO A 121 4.28 -8.82 14.19
CA PRO A 121 4.06 -8.69 15.63
C PRO A 121 4.98 -9.55 16.50
N PHE A 122 5.96 -10.25 15.92
CA PHE A 122 6.75 -11.27 16.61
C PHE A 122 8.17 -10.87 17.02
N VAL A 123 8.67 -9.71 16.62
CA VAL A 123 9.92 -9.21 17.20
C VAL A 123 9.55 -8.39 18.43
N ALA A 124 9.37 -9.08 19.57
CA ALA A 124 9.42 -8.45 20.85
C ALA A 124 10.88 -8.01 21.08
N THR A 125 11.24 -6.83 20.64
CA THR A 125 12.40 -6.15 21.20
C THR A 125 12.11 -5.92 22.66
N SER A 126 12.88 -6.58 23.52
CA SER A 126 12.84 -6.41 24.96
C SER A 126 13.00 -4.92 25.26
N SER A 127 11.99 -4.35 25.90
CA SER A 127 11.77 -2.93 26.17
C SER A 127 12.72 -2.34 27.21
N ASN A 128 14.03 -2.59 27.16
CA ASN A 128 15.00 -2.07 28.11
C ASN A 128 16.25 -1.43 27.46
N GLN A 129 16.16 -1.02 26.20
CA GLN A 129 17.21 -0.19 25.61
C GLN A 129 16.88 1.29 25.81
N LYS A 130 17.79 1.96 26.53
CA LYS A 130 17.71 3.37 26.90
C LYS A 130 17.69 4.28 25.67
N GLU A 131 17.00 5.40 25.78
CA GLU A 131 16.87 6.43 24.72
C GLU A 131 18.21 6.88 24.09
N GLU A 132 19.34 6.70 24.77
CA GLU A 132 20.69 7.03 24.26
C GLU A 132 21.21 6.10 23.15
N GLU A 133 20.62 4.89 22.95
CA GLU A 133 20.97 4.01 21.82
C GLU A 133 20.17 4.34 20.56
N LEU A 134 19.04 5.01 20.66
CA LEU A 134 18.20 5.41 19.52
C LEU A 134 18.91 6.40 18.57
N GLU A 135 19.73 7.30 19.08
CA GLU A 135 20.48 8.26 18.26
C GLU A 135 21.63 7.62 17.45
N LYS A 136 22.19 6.50 17.93
CA LYS A 136 23.24 5.77 17.22
C LYS A 136 22.73 4.78 16.20
N ASP A 137 21.50 4.31 16.37
CA ASP A 137 20.85 3.34 15.47
C ASP A 137 20.15 4.00 14.27
N GLU A 138 20.03 5.34 14.27
CA GLU A 138 19.41 6.10 13.17
C GLU A 138 20.07 5.89 11.79
N GLN A 139 21.30 5.38 11.74
CA GLN A 139 22.03 5.16 10.49
C GLN A 139 21.61 3.89 9.73
N HIS A 140 20.78 3.03 10.33
CA HIS A 140 20.42 1.73 9.75
C HIS A 140 18.93 1.61 9.35
N HIS A 141 18.12 2.67 9.56
CA HIS A 141 16.71 2.63 9.20
C HIS A 141 16.49 2.84 7.71
N LYS A 142 15.96 1.84 7.04
CA LYS A 142 15.49 1.96 5.66
C LYS A 142 14.12 2.63 5.67
N ALA A 143 13.98 3.72 4.94
CA ALA A 143 12.68 4.35 4.71
C ALA A 143 12.50 4.65 3.23
N TYR A 144 11.24 4.64 2.79
CA TYR A 144 10.90 5.11 1.46
C TYR A 144 9.57 5.86 1.44
N ILE A 145 9.48 6.81 0.54
CA ILE A 145 8.25 7.51 0.15
C ILE A 145 8.13 7.32 -1.37
N LEU A 146 7.27 6.38 -1.79
CA LEU A 146 7.11 6.00 -3.18
C LEU A 146 5.82 6.57 -3.74
N LEU A 147 5.90 7.35 -4.82
CA LEU A 147 4.72 7.81 -5.54
C LEU A 147 4.03 6.62 -6.20
N THR A 148 2.75 6.42 -5.91
CA THR A 148 1.94 5.30 -6.39
C THR A 148 0.86 5.73 -7.37
N GLY A 149 0.51 7.01 -7.38
CA GLY A 149 -0.49 7.56 -8.28
C GLY A 149 -0.63 9.06 -8.10
N VAL A 150 -1.24 9.69 -9.08
CA VAL A 150 -1.53 11.12 -9.08
C VAL A 150 -2.92 11.33 -9.66
N ARG A 151 -3.72 12.21 -9.07
CA ARG A 151 -5.05 12.53 -9.58
C ARG A 151 -5.27 14.03 -9.61
N ASP A 152 -5.78 14.53 -10.69
CA ASP A 152 -6.29 15.88 -10.81
C ASP A 152 -7.62 15.99 -10.03
N GLN A 153 -7.67 16.94 -9.09
CA GLN A 153 -8.83 17.12 -8.19
C GLN A 153 -9.98 17.90 -8.84
N GLN A 154 -9.76 18.48 -10.01
CA GLN A 154 -10.79 19.20 -10.77
C GLN A 154 -11.46 18.30 -11.80
N SER A 155 -10.68 17.62 -12.62
CA SER A 155 -11.18 16.72 -13.66
C SER A 155 -11.43 15.29 -13.18
N PHE A 156 -10.90 14.92 -12.01
CA PHE A 156 -10.87 13.57 -11.45
C PHE A 156 -10.12 12.54 -12.32
N LEU A 157 -9.35 13.03 -13.30
CA LEU A 157 -8.52 12.17 -14.11
C LEU A 157 -7.25 11.76 -13.37
N GLU A 158 -6.88 10.51 -13.49
CA GLU A 158 -5.60 10.02 -12.97
C GLU A 158 -4.49 10.19 -14.00
N LEU A 159 -3.27 10.33 -13.49
CA LEU A 159 -2.05 10.47 -14.27
C LEU A 159 -1.07 9.35 -13.87
N TRP A 160 -0.29 8.88 -14.83
CA TRP A 160 0.76 7.91 -14.55
C TRP A 160 1.83 8.53 -13.64
N PRO A 161 2.19 7.85 -12.54
CA PRO A 161 3.06 8.44 -11.53
C PRO A 161 4.50 8.63 -12.01
N SER A 162 5.00 7.83 -12.95
CA SER A 162 6.41 7.83 -13.39
C SER A 162 6.89 9.18 -13.90
N ALA A 163 6.15 9.82 -14.82
CA ALA A 163 6.54 11.12 -15.37
C ALA A 163 6.54 12.24 -14.31
N ILE A 164 5.61 12.16 -13.37
CA ILE A 164 5.53 13.12 -12.26
C ILE A 164 6.68 12.90 -11.27
N ALA A 165 6.98 11.64 -10.94
CA ALA A 165 8.10 11.30 -10.07
C ALA A 165 9.45 11.76 -10.67
N GLU A 166 9.65 11.53 -11.96
CA GLU A 166 10.84 12.00 -12.68
C GLU A 166 10.98 13.51 -12.61
N ARG A 167 9.88 14.26 -12.86
CA ARG A 167 9.88 15.74 -12.81
C ARG A 167 10.34 16.30 -11.46
N TYR A 168 9.95 15.66 -10.35
CA TYR A 168 10.28 16.13 -9.00
C TYR A 168 11.47 15.39 -8.35
N GLY A 169 12.08 14.43 -9.05
CA GLY A 169 13.13 13.58 -8.49
C GLY A 169 12.65 12.67 -7.35
N TRP A 170 11.37 12.31 -7.35
CA TRP A 170 10.79 11.42 -6.33
C TRP A 170 10.96 9.95 -6.72
N GLN A 171 11.02 9.09 -5.72
CA GLN A 171 10.92 7.65 -5.95
C GLN A 171 9.50 7.28 -6.36
N CYS A 172 9.38 6.32 -7.27
CA CYS A 172 8.11 5.82 -7.79
C CYS A 172 8.01 4.30 -7.61
N VAL A 173 6.79 3.79 -7.59
CA VAL A 173 6.54 2.35 -7.66
C VAL A 173 7.15 1.77 -8.94
N GLN A 174 7.73 0.58 -8.82
CA GLN A 174 8.39 -0.08 -9.93
C GLN A 174 7.36 -0.74 -10.86
N GLU A 175 7.42 -0.39 -12.14
CA GLU A 175 6.71 -1.09 -13.21
C GLU A 175 7.46 -2.38 -13.55
N ARG A 176 6.75 -3.48 -13.76
CA ARG A 176 7.30 -4.81 -14.06
C ARG A 176 6.77 -5.34 -15.40
N PRO A 177 7.15 -4.69 -16.51
CA PRO A 177 6.73 -5.12 -17.85
C PRO A 177 7.26 -6.49 -18.23
N ASP A 178 8.42 -6.90 -17.69
CA ASP A 178 9.03 -8.21 -17.85
C ASP A 178 8.12 -9.34 -17.35
N ILE A 179 7.63 -9.20 -16.11
CA ILE A 179 6.72 -10.16 -15.47
C ILE A 179 5.38 -10.17 -16.21
N TYR A 180 4.85 -9.00 -16.55
CA TYR A 180 3.55 -8.93 -17.21
C TYR A 180 3.57 -9.59 -18.58
N LYS A 181 4.58 -9.30 -19.39
CA LYS A 181 4.74 -9.93 -20.72
C LYS A 181 4.87 -11.45 -20.63
N ALA A 182 5.64 -11.95 -19.65
CA ALA A 182 5.75 -13.39 -19.42
C ALA A 182 4.41 -14.04 -19.03
N ALA A 183 3.60 -13.36 -18.22
CA ALA A 183 2.28 -13.85 -17.79
C ALA A 183 1.25 -13.87 -18.95
N LEU A 184 1.38 -13.02 -19.95
CA LEU A 184 0.54 -13.03 -21.14
C LEU A 184 0.85 -14.24 -22.08
N ASP A 185 1.97 -14.97 -21.84
CA ASP A 185 2.34 -16.24 -22.53
C ASP A 185 2.32 -16.13 -24.07
N GLY A 186 2.87 -15.02 -24.61
CA GLY A 186 2.96 -14.80 -26.04
C GLY A 186 1.62 -14.63 -26.78
N SER A 187 0.51 -14.69 -26.06
CA SER A 187 -0.80 -14.36 -26.62
C SER A 187 -0.85 -12.83 -26.75
N ASP A 188 -0.81 -12.32 -27.96
CA ASP A 188 -0.99 -10.89 -28.22
C ASP A 188 -2.46 -10.54 -27.95
N PRO A 189 -2.78 -9.87 -26.83
CA PRO A 189 -4.17 -9.47 -26.56
C PRO A 189 -4.65 -8.36 -27.49
N SER A 190 -3.75 -7.79 -28.34
CA SER A 190 -4.09 -6.77 -29.33
C SER A 190 -4.66 -7.36 -30.63
N SER A 191 -4.73 -8.69 -30.78
CA SER A 191 -5.23 -9.35 -31.99
C SER A 191 -6.75 -9.23 -32.19
N GLY A 192 -7.31 -8.04 -32.03
CA GLY A 192 -8.66 -7.68 -32.50
C GLY A 192 -9.85 -8.22 -31.70
N VAL A 193 -9.63 -8.97 -30.63
CA VAL A 193 -10.71 -9.45 -29.73
C VAL A 193 -10.94 -8.43 -28.64
N THR A 194 -12.04 -7.72 -28.70
CA THR A 194 -12.41 -6.64 -27.79
C THR A 194 -12.59 -7.09 -26.33
N THR A 195 -12.76 -8.40 -26.09
CA THR A 195 -12.90 -8.96 -24.73
C THR A 195 -12.17 -10.29 -24.67
N PRO A 196 -11.13 -10.44 -23.86
CA PRO A 196 -10.43 -11.70 -23.70
C PRO A 196 -11.33 -12.76 -23.06
N SER A 197 -11.10 -14.02 -23.39
CA SER A 197 -11.85 -15.12 -22.76
C SER A 197 -11.58 -15.17 -21.25
N ILE A 198 -12.56 -15.61 -20.48
CA ILE A 198 -12.42 -15.80 -19.03
C ILE A 198 -11.27 -16.76 -18.70
N GLY A 199 -11.01 -17.74 -19.58
CA GLY A 199 -9.89 -18.66 -19.44
C GLY A 199 -8.53 -17.98 -19.55
N PHE A 200 -8.37 -17.03 -20.49
CA PHE A 200 -7.18 -16.21 -20.62
C PHE A 200 -6.95 -15.36 -19.37
N VAL A 201 -7.99 -14.62 -18.92
CA VAL A 201 -7.93 -13.80 -17.72
C VAL A 201 -7.47 -14.60 -16.52
N LYS A 202 -8.11 -15.74 -16.28
CA LYS A 202 -7.81 -16.64 -15.18
C LYS A 202 -6.36 -17.16 -15.24
N LYS A 203 -5.89 -17.57 -16.42
CA LYS A 203 -4.51 -18.03 -16.63
C LYS A 203 -3.52 -16.92 -16.30
N THR A 204 -3.71 -15.73 -16.86
CA THR A 204 -2.83 -14.57 -16.65
C THR A 204 -2.75 -14.16 -15.19
N LEU A 205 -3.91 -13.98 -14.52
CA LEU A 205 -3.94 -13.58 -13.11
C LEU A 205 -3.31 -14.64 -12.19
N ARG A 206 -3.48 -15.92 -12.49
CA ARG A 206 -2.83 -17.00 -11.72
C ARG A 206 -1.32 -17.04 -11.94
N ALA A 207 -0.85 -16.82 -13.18
CA ALA A 207 0.57 -16.73 -13.46
C ALA A 207 1.22 -15.57 -12.68
N LEU A 208 0.59 -14.39 -12.66
CA LEU A 208 1.06 -13.25 -11.87
C LEU A 208 1.06 -13.55 -10.35
N LEU A 209 0.06 -14.28 -9.88
CA LEU A 209 -0.02 -14.68 -8.47
C LEU A 209 1.09 -15.67 -8.09
N GLU A 210 1.44 -16.60 -8.97
CA GLU A 210 2.58 -17.52 -8.76
C GLU A 210 3.90 -16.75 -8.67
N VAL A 211 4.17 -15.84 -9.60
CA VAL A 211 5.39 -15.01 -9.54
C VAL A 211 5.44 -14.18 -8.25
N SER A 212 4.29 -13.77 -7.73
CA SER A 212 4.22 -13.00 -6.48
C SER A 212 4.68 -13.79 -5.25
N ARG A 213 4.82 -15.12 -5.33
CA ARG A 213 5.35 -15.94 -4.25
C ARG A 213 6.83 -15.72 -3.99
N ASP A 214 7.57 -15.34 -5.03
CA ASP A 214 9.02 -15.12 -4.93
C ASP A 214 9.37 -13.70 -4.49
N VAL A 215 8.35 -12.84 -4.36
CA VAL A 215 8.54 -11.46 -3.90
C VAL A 215 8.76 -11.43 -2.40
N SER A 216 9.80 -10.71 -1.97
CA SER A 216 10.08 -10.52 -0.55
C SER A 216 8.91 -9.83 0.17
N LEU A 217 8.42 -10.48 1.22
CA LEU A 217 7.36 -9.91 2.09
C LEU A 217 7.79 -8.65 2.84
N LEU A 218 9.10 -8.38 2.89
CA LEU A 218 9.63 -7.18 3.53
C LEU A 218 9.51 -5.96 2.61
N ASP A 219 9.46 -6.18 1.30
CA ASP A 219 9.50 -5.09 0.32
C ASP A 219 8.14 -4.88 -0.37
N SER A 220 7.39 -5.98 -0.63
CA SER A 220 6.15 -5.89 -1.39
C SER A 220 5.07 -6.84 -0.87
N SER A 221 3.82 -6.41 -0.98
CA SER A 221 2.65 -7.24 -0.67
C SER A 221 2.11 -7.99 -1.89
N GLY A 222 2.71 -7.80 -3.07
CA GLY A 222 2.30 -8.39 -4.33
C GLY A 222 2.34 -7.40 -5.49
N PHE A 223 1.32 -7.44 -6.36
CA PHE A 223 1.25 -6.60 -7.56
C PHE A 223 -0.08 -5.86 -7.69
N VAL A 224 -0.05 -4.78 -8.45
CA VAL A 224 -1.24 -4.05 -8.94
C VAL A 224 -1.18 -4.03 -10.45
N LEU A 225 -2.17 -4.63 -11.10
CA LEU A 225 -2.40 -4.50 -12.54
C LEU A 225 -3.34 -3.31 -12.76
N CYS A 226 -2.93 -2.37 -13.59
CA CYS A 226 -3.65 -1.13 -13.85
C CYS A 226 -3.78 -0.90 -15.36
N ASP A 227 -5.00 -0.73 -15.86
CA ASP A 227 -5.24 -0.41 -17.26
C ASP A 227 -5.16 1.11 -17.54
N PRO A 228 -5.16 1.55 -18.81
CA PRO A 228 -5.12 2.96 -19.15
C PRO A 228 -6.32 3.79 -18.64
N ALA A 229 -7.43 3.15 -18.31
CA ALA A 229 -8.58 3.79 -17.68
C ALA A 229 -8.47 3.80 -16.15
N PHE A 230 -7.30 3.43 -15.61
CA PHE A 230 -6.99 3.34 -14.18
C PHE A 230 -7.87 2.37 -13.38
N LYS A 231 -8.51 1.38 -14.05
CA LYS A 231 -9.09 0.24 -13.36
C LYS A 231 -7.97 -0.62 -12.79
N ARG A 232 -8.07 -1.01 -11.52
CA ARG A 232 -7.00 -1.71 -10.81
C ARG A 232 -7.42 -3.07 -10.31
N ILE A 233 -6.58 -4.07 -10.57
CA ILE A 233 -6.69 -5.41 -9.99
C ILE A 233 -5.47 -5.62 -9.09
N VAL A 234 -5.72 -5.84 -7.81
CA VAL A 234 -4.70 -6.07 -6.78
C VAL A 234 -4.50 -7.57 -6.61
N LEU A 235 -3.26 -8.01 -6.72
CA LEU A 235 -2.84 -9.40 -6.53
C LEU A 235 -1.91 -9.47 -5.31
N HIS A 236 -2.46 -9.81 -4.16
CA HIS A 236 -1.64 -10.03 -2.98
C HIS A 236 -0.93 -11.38 -3.05
N SER A 237 0.35 -11.40 -2.70
CA SER A 237 1.10 -12.64 -2.62
C SER A 237 0.44 -13.61 -1.62
N PRO A 238 0.48 -14.94 -1.85
CA PRO A 238 -0.08 -15.91 -0.93
C PRO A 238 0.49 -15.78 0.49
N GLN A 239 1.79 -15.52 0.61
CA GLN A 239 2.46 -15.31 1.89
C GLN A 239 1.90 -14.07 2.62
N TYR A 240 1.66 -12.96 1.91
CA TYR A 240 1.05 -11.76 2.48
C TYR A 240 -0.39 -12.04 2.93
N GLN A 241 -1.16 -12.80 2.15
CA GLN A 241 -2.52 -13.19 2.52
C GLN A 241 -2.53 -14.05 3.79
N ASP A 242 -1.60 -14.99 3.92
CA ASP A 242 -1.50 -15.85 5.11
C ASP A 242 -1.09 -15.05 6.35
N LEU A 243 -0.13 -14.15 6.23
CA LEU A 243 0.23 -13.22 7.30
C LEU A 243 -0.96 -12.35 7.71
N TYR A 244 -1.71 -11.85 6.74
CA TYR A 244 -2.91 -11.05 7.01
C TYR A 244 -3.99 -11.86 7.74
N ARG A 245 -4.18 -13.14 7.37
CA ARG A 245 -5.10 -14.06 8.06
C ARG A 245 -4.64 -14.35 9.49
N LEU A 246 -3.38 -14.73 9.68
CA LEU A 246 -2.81 -14.99 11.00
C LEU A 246 -2.96 -13.78 11.94
N ARG A 247 -2.75 -12.59 11.42
CA ARG A 247 -2.92 -11.34 12.17
C ARG A 247 -4.37 -11.11 12.60
N ARG A 248 -5.37 -11.42 11.76
CA ARG A 248 -6.78 -11.35 12.16
C ARG A 248 -7.11 -12.34 13.28
N PHE A 249 -6.50 -13.51 13.29
CA PHE A 249 -6.67 -14.50 14.35
C PHE A 249 -6.04 -14.01 15.67
N THR A 250 -4.80 -13.53 15.64
CA THR A 250 -4.12 -13.06 16.86
C THR A 250 -4.83 -11.88 17.51
N ASN A 251 -5.39 -10.96 16.73
CA ASN A 251 -6.18 -9.84 17.28
C ASN A 251 -7.50 -10.31 17.92
N ARG A 252 -8.18 -11.32 17.36
CA ARG A 252 -9.37 -11.93 17.96
C ARG A 252 -9.02 -12.64 19.28
N TYR A 253 -7.93 -13.39 19.34
CA TYR A 253 -7.48 -14.05 20.57
C TYR A 253 -7.06 -13.06 21.64
N ARG A 254 -6.38 -11.98 21.30
CA ARG A 254 -6.04 -10.92 22.25
C ARG A 254 -7.25 -10.24 22.86
N SER A 255 -8.26 -9.89 22.06
CA SER A 255 -9.49 -9.29 22.60
C SER A 255 -10.24 -10.26 23.53
N TRP A 256 -10.16 -11.55 23.25
CA TRP A 256 -10.75 -12.58 24.10
C TRP A 256 -9.97 -12.76 25.41
N TYR A 257 -8.64 -12.86 25.34
CA TYR A 257 -7.76 -12.96 26.51
C TYR A 257 -7.80 -11.71 27.41
N CYS A 258 -7.82 -10.52 26.86
CA CYS A 258 -7.94 -9.28 27.63
C CYS A 258 -9.32 -9.14 28.28
N GLY A 259 -10.38 -9.64 27.64
CA GLY A 259 -11.73 -9.65 28.21
C GLY A 259 -11.89 -10.62 29.39
N GLU A 260 -11.17 -11.74 29.39
CA GLU A 260 -11.18 -12.69 30.49
C GLU A 260 -10.26 -12.29 31.64
N CYS A 261 -9.08 -11.76 31.34
CA CYS A 261 -8.17 -11.27 32.39
C CYS A 261 -8.77 -10.13 33.21
N SER A 262 -9.55 -9.23 32.59
CA SER A 262 -10.22 -8.15 33.34
C SER A 262 -11.30 -8.68 34.30
N LYS A 263 -11.89 -9.85 34.04
CA LYS A 263 -12.87 -10.49 34.94
C LYS A 263 -12.21 -11.17 36.17
N ILE A 264 -10.94 -11.57 36.04
CA ILE A 264 -10.22 -12.25 37.12
C ILE A 264 -9.68 -11.26 38.18
N TYR A 265 -9.45 -10.00 37.81
CA TYR A 265 -8.94 -8.97 38.72
C TYR A 265 -10.04 -8.09 39.35
N THR A 266 -11.30 -8.33 39.07
CA THR A 266 -12.46 -7.62 39.67
C THR A 266 -13.33 -8.54 40.57
N ALA A 267 -12.87 -9.72 40.90
CA ALA A 267 -13.40 -10.63 41.93
C ALA A 267 -12.37 -10.75 43.07
#